data_22f1797779c0eb5d3b3f23cc166767ec
#
_entry.id   22f1797779c0eb5d3b3f23cc166767ec
#
_cell.length_a   1.000
_cell.length_b   1.000
_cell.length_c   1.000
_cell.angle_alpha   90.00
_cell.angle_beta   90.00
_cell.angle_gamma   90.00
#
_symmetry.space_group_name_H-M   'P 1'
#
loop_
_entity.id
_entity.type
_entity.pdbx_description
1 polymer ?
#
loop_
_entity_poly.entity_id
_entity_poly.type
_entity_poly.pdbx_seq_one_letter_code
_entity_poly.pdbx_strand_id
1 'polypeptide(L)'
;MSNKTILVVKASGSRGKTNTLRAAANCLLSSNRNYTPVDGVASTVPSEGDFRVVVGINQKIIAVESAGDPHTQLRERLEELVHKFKADIILCSSRTKGDTVDAVNAIQNNYGFETIITSTYQVSRDQQNAANVLKGRHIIDLLQDLDILQATG
;
A
#
# COMPACT_ATOMS: atom_id res chain seq x y z
N MET A 1 13.50 -11.58 -13.92
CA MET A 1 12.33 -10.70 -14.13
C MET A 1 12.00 -9.95 -12.86
N SER A 2 11.87 -8.66 -12.99
CA SER A 2 11.48 -7.83 -11.87
C SER A 2 9.98 -7.96 -11.66
N ASN A 3 9.57 -8.50 -10.52
CA ASN A 3 8.15 -8.59 -10.16
C ASN A 3 7.75 -7.42 -9.27
N LYS A 4 8.11 -6.22 -9.71
CA LYS A 4 7.77 -5.00 -8.96
C LYS A 4 6.33 -4.63 -9.23
N THR A 5 5.58 -4.40 -8.17
CA THR A 5 4.14 -4.15 -8.24
C THR A 5 3.77 -2.97 -7.36
N ILE A 6 2.93 -2.08 -7.90
CA ILE A 6 2.28 -1.05 -7.11
C ILE A 6 0.78 -1.32 -7.10
N LEU A 7 0.21 -1.49 -5.92
CA LEU A 7 -1.22 -1.65 -5.73
C LEU A 7 -1.79 -0.36 -5.19
N VAL A 8 -2.78 0.18 -5.87
CA VAL A 8 -3.35 1.49 -5.59
C VAL A 8 -4.79 1.35 -5.16
N VAL A 9 -5.10 1.82 -3.96
CA VAL A 9 -6.49 1.96 -3.49
C VAL A 9 -6.98 3.32 -3.97
N LYS A 10 -7.83 3.32 -4.98
CA LYS A 10 -8.35 4.52 -5.62
C LYS A 10 -9.74 4.85 -5.11
N ALA A 11 -9.94 6.05 -4.59
CA ALA A 11 -11.26 6.51 -4.18
C ALA A 11 -11.25 8.02 -4.03
N SER A 12 -12.41 8.64 -4.14
CA SER A 12 -12.55 10.07 -3.92
C SER A 12 -12.57 10.37 -2.41
N GLY A 13 -11.88 11.43 -2.00
CA GLY A 13 -11.96 11.98 -0.65
C GLY A 13 -11.92 10.98 0.49
N SER A 14 -12.78 11.19 1.46
CA SER A 14 -12.82 10.41 2.71
C SER A 14 -13.61 9.12 2.56
N ARG A 15 -13.09 8.20 1.76
CA ARG A 15 -13.74 6.90 1.48
C ARG A 15 -13.04 5.71 2.12
N GLY A 16 -12.31 5.95 3.20
CA GLY A 16 -11.69 4.87 3.94
C GLY A 16 -10.38 4.35 3.38
N LYS A 17 -9.70 5.11 2.50
CA LYS A 17 -8.44 4.69 1.90
C LYS A 17 -7.36 4.42 2.94
N THR A 18 -7.13 5.38 3.85
CA THR A 18 -6.11 5.25 4.88
C THR A 18 -6.41 4.08 5.81
N ASN A 19 -7.65 3.94 6.24
CA ASN A 19 -8.03 2.84 7.13
C ASN A 19 -7.96 1.48 6.44
N THR A 20 -8.25 1.42 5.14
CA THR A 20 -8.08 0.21 4.35
C THR A 20 -6.59 -0.18 4.26
N LEU A 21 -5.72 0.79 4.00
CA LEU A 21 -4.27 0.54 3.96
C LEU A 21 -3.73 0.17 5.34
N ARG A 22 -4.27 0.78 6.40
CA ARG A 22 -3.90 0.41 7.77
C ARG A 22 -4.26 -1.04 8.06
N ALA A 23 -5.45 -1.46 7.66
CA ALA A 23 -5.89 -2.84 7.83
C ALA A 23 -5.02 -3.81 6.99
N ALA A 24 -4.66 -3.42 5.77
CA ALA A 24 -3.76 -4.22 4.93
C ALA A 24 -2.39 -4.35 5.58
N ALA A 25 -1.83 -3.26 6.10
CA ALA A 25 -0.53 -3.29 6.76
C ALA A 25 -0.56 -4.15 8.02
N ASN A 26 -1.61 -4.03 8.84
CA ASN A 26 -1.76 -4.87 10.03
C ASN A 26 -1.89 -6.35 9.65
N CYS A 27 -2.64 -6.67 8.62
CA CYS A 27 -2.77 -8.04 8.12
C CYS A 27 -1.43 -8.56 7.63
N LEU A 28 -0.70 -7.75 6.87
CA LEU A 28 0.62 -8.10 6.36
C LEU A 28 1.58 -8.47 7.50
N LEU A 29 1.66 -7.63 8.52
CA LEU A 29 2.60 -7.84 9.62
C LEU A 29 2.18 -9.01 10.52
N SER A 30 0.88 -9.18 10.78
CA SER A 30 0.41 -10.29 11.61
C SER A 30 0.51 -11.64 10.92
N SER A 31 0.42 -11.66 9.58
CA SER A 31 0.56 -12.88 8.79
C SER A 31 2.02 -13.25 8.54
N ASN A 32 2.95 -12.32 8.72
CA ASN A 32 4.37 -12.50 8.41
C ASN A 32 5.22 -12.07 9.60
N ARG A 33 5.11 -12.80 10.71
CA ARG A 33 5.77 -12.42 11.97
C ARG A 33 7.28 -12.37 11.88
N ASN A 34 7.87 -13.01 10.88
CA ASN A 34 9.31 -13.01 10.66
C ASN A 34 9.77 -11.89 9.72
N TYR A 35 8.94 -10.85 9.55
CA TYR A 35 9.35 -9.71 8.74
C TYR A 35 10.61 -9.05 9.31
N THR A 36 11.39 -8.46 8.43
CA THR A 36 12.62 -7.76 8.81
C THR A 36 12.38 -6.25 8.76
N PRO A 37 12.63 -5.53 9.86
CA PRO A 37 12.55 -4.06 9.83
C PRO A 37 13.57 -3.47 8.86
N VAL A 38 13.24 -2.33 8.29
CA VAL A 38 14.12 -1.57 7.39
C VAL A 38 14.58 -0.31 8.12
N ASP A 39 15.87 -0.02 8.08
CA ASP A 39 16.43 1.14 8.78
C ASP A 39 15.88 2.46 8.23
N GLY A 40 15.61 3.39 9.12
CA GLY A 40 15.19 4.74 8.77
C GLY A 40 13.70 4.92 8.50
N VAL A 41 12.90 3.89 8.75
CA VAL A 41 11.46 3.95 8.54
C VAL A 41 10.73 3.07 9.56
N ALA A 42 9.47 3.38 9.81
CA ALA A 42 8.68 2.63 10.77
C ALA A 42 8.36 1.21 10.28
N SER A 43 8.29 0.29 11.22
CA SER A 43 7.80 -1.08 10.98
C SER A 43 6.55 -1.38 11.81
N THR A 44 5.94 -0.36 12.41
CA THR A 44 4.70 -0.48 13.17
C THR A 44 3.65 0.45 12.58
N VAL A 45 2.39 0.06 12.70
CA VAL A 45 1.26 0.80 12.11
C VAL A 45 0.58 1.61 13.21
N PRO A 46 0.50 2.95 13.06
CA PRO A 46 -0.19 3.77 14.05
C PRO A 46 -1.71 3.56 13.99
N SER A 47 -2.38 3.88 15.09
CA SER A 47 -3.84 3.70 15.17
C SER A 47 -4.62 4.77 14.40
N GLU A 48 -4.00 5.90 14.09
CA GLU A 48 -4.65 6.98 13.37
C GLU A 48 -3.64 7.83 12.60
N GLY A 49 -4.14 8.59 11.63
CA GLY A 49 -3.32 9.46 10.79
C GLY A 49 -2.67 8.72 9.64
N ASP A 50 -2.04 9.49 8.76
CA ASP A 50 -1.27 8.90 7.66
C ASP A 50 0.00 8.25 8.19
N PHE A 51 0.46 7.24 7.46
CA PHE A 51 1.62 6.48 7.90
C PHE A 51 2.40 5.92 6.72
N ARG A 52 3.63 5.54 7.01
CA ARG A 52 4.50 4.81 6.09
C ARG A 52 5.15 3.65 6.86
N VAL A 53 5.05 2.46 6.30
CA VAL A 53 5.69 1.26 6.86
C VAL A 53 6.47 0.58 5.74
N VAL A 54 7.71 0.19 6.01
CA VAL A 54 8.53 -0.56 5.06
C VAL A 54 9.16 -1.73 5.80
N VAL A 55 8.98 -2.93 5.28
CA VAL A 55 9.51 -4.15 5.87
C VAL A 55 10.02 -5.10 4.80
N GLY A 56 10.89 -6.01 5.18
CA GLY A 56 11.35 -7.10 4.33
C GLY A 56 10.58 -8.38 4.65
N ILE A 57 10.06 -9.04 3.62
CA ILE A 57 9.38 -10.32 3.73
C ILE A 57 9.84 -11.21 2.59
N ASN A 58 10.41 -12.36 2.90
CA ASN A 58 10.88 -13.31 1.90
C ASN A 58 11.78 -12.67 0.85
N GLN A 59 12.73 -11.85 1.30
CA GLN A 59 13.73 -11.18 0.45
C GLN A 59 13.12 -10.11 -0.47
N LYS A 60 11.88 -9.71 -0.23
CA LYS A 60 11.27 -8.58 -0.92
C LYS A 60 11.02 -7.45 0.04
N ILE A 61 11.15 -6.22 -0.43
CA ILE A 61 10.84 -5.03 0.34
C ILE A 61 9.43 -4.59 0.00
N ILE A 62 8.59 -4.52 1.03
CA ILE A 62 7.19 -4.13 0.88
C ILE A 62 6.97 -2.83 1.63
N ALA A 63 6.40 -1.85 0.94
CA ALA A 63 6.12 -0.53 1.50
C ALA A 63 4.62 -0.24 1.46
N VAL A 64 4.12 0.38 2.52
CA VAL A 64 2.74 0.88 2.56
C VAL A 64 2.80 2.37 2.82
N GLU A 65 2.24 3.16 1.91
CA GLU A 65 2.21 4.62 1.99
C GLU A 65 0.77 5.09 1.94
N SER A 66 0.27 5.65 3.03
CA SER A 66 -1.14 6.03 3.10
C SER A 66 -1.44 7.46 2.65
N ALA A 67 -0.44 8.33 2.50
CA ALA A 67 -0.62 9.74 2.18
C ALA A 67 -0.91 9.92 0.69
N GLY A 68 -2.12 9.58 0.25
CA GLY A 68 -2.53 9.60 -1.15
C GLY A 68 -3.47 10.72 -1.55
N ASP A 69 -3.68 11.71 -0.70
CA ASP A 69 -4.51 12.87 -1.03
C ASP A 69 -3.70 13.96 -1.73
N PRO A 70 -4.36 14.89 -2.45
CA PRO A 70 -3.66 16.01 -3.08
C PRO A 70 -2.82 16.79 -2.08
N HIS A 71 -1.72 17.36 -2.55
CA HIS A 71 -0.80 18.19 -1.75
C HIS A 71 0.02 17.42 -0.72
N THR A 72 0.02 16.07 -0.76
CA THR A 72 0.88 15.25 0.12
C THR A 72 2.22 14.91 -0.54
N GLN A 73 2.45 15.41 -1.77
CA GLN A 73 3.67 15.12 -2.52
C GLN A 73 3.84 13.61 -2.76
N LEU A 74 2.77 12.97 -3.21
CA LEU A 74 2.76 11.52 -3.38
C LEU A 74 3.86 11.04 -4.33
N ARG A 75 4.14 11.77 -5.41
CA ARG A 75 5.17 11.36 -6.35
C ARG A 75 6.53 11.25 -5.68
N GLU A 76 6.91 12.27 -4.91
CA GLU A 76 8.18 12.29 -4.19
C GLU A 76 8.23 11.17 -3.15
N ARG A 77 7.12 10.91 -2.48
CA ARG A 77 7.01 9.84 -1.49
C ARG A 77 7.20 8.47 -2.13
N LEU A 78 6.54 8.23 -3.27
CA LEU A 78 6.66 6.96 -3.98
C LEU A 78 8.07 6.79 -4.56
N GLU A 79 8.64 7.85 -5.13
CA GLU A 79 10.00 7.79 -5.67
C GLU A 79 11.02 7.49 -4.57
N GLU A 80 10.83 8.02 -3.37
CA GLU A 80 11.68 7.70 -2.23
C GLU A 80 11.61 6.21 -1.90
N LEU A 81 10.42 5.62 -1.93
CA LEU A 81 10.27 4.19 -1.69
C LEU A 81 11.03 3.36 -2.71
N VAL A 82 11.04 3.79 -3.97
CA VAL A 82 11.77 3.11 -5.03
C VAL A 82 13.27 3.28 -4.89
N HIS A 83 13.74 4.51 -4.69
CA HIS A 83 15.18 4.83 -4.71
C HIS A 83 15.89 4.55 -3.40
N LYS A 84 15.32 5.01 -2.30
CA LYS A 84 15.97 4.90 -0.99
C LYS A 84 15.76 3.53 -0.37
N PHE A 85 14.55 3.02 -0.41
CA PHE A 85 14.19 1.77 0.27
C PHE A 85 14.19 0.56 -0.67
N LYS A 86 14.29 0.76 -1.98
CA LYS A 86 14.31 -0.34 -2.96
C LYS A 86 13.09 -1.22 -2.88
N ALA A 87 11.91 -0.61 -2.74
CA ALA A 87 10.67 -1.35 -2.61
C ALA A 87 10.39 -2.19 -3.86
N ASP A 88 9.98 -3.42 -3.63
CA ASP A 88 9.54 -4.35 -4.68
C ASP A 88 8.02 -4.32 -4.81
N ILE A 89 7.32 -4.10 -3.71
CA ILE A 89 5.88 -4.02 -3.65
C ILE A 89 5.51 -2.74 -2.90
N ILE A 90 4.66 -1.92 -3.51
CA ILE A 90 4.17 -0.68 -2.90
C ILE A 90 2.65 -0.76 -2.80
N LEU A 91 2.12 -0.54 -1.60
CA LEU A 91 0.69 -0.36 -1.38
C LEU A 91 0.47 1.12 -1.08
N CYS A 92 -0.37 1.77 -1.86
CA CYS A 92 -0.63 3.19 -1.68
C CYS A 92 -2.08 3.52 -2.01
N SER A 93 -2.43 4.78 -1.84
CA SER A 93 -3.76 5.27 -2.18
C SER A 93 -3.65 6.48 -3.11
N SER A 94 -4.70 6.74 -3.86
CA SER A 94 -4.79 7.93 -4.70
C SER A 94 -6.24 8.37 -4.84
N ARG A 95 -6.43 9.60 -5.28
CA ARG A 95 -7.72 10.08 -5.76
C ARG A 95 -8.02 9.43 -7.11
N THR A 96 -9.25 9.59 -7.60
CA THR A 96 -9.67 9.01 -8.89
C THR A 96 -9.09 9.77 -10.07
N LYS A 97 -8.63 10.99 -9.87
CA LYS A 97 -8.01 11.82 -10.91
C LYS A 97 -7.10 12.87 -10.27
N GLY A 98 -6.27 13.52 -11.10
CA GLY A 98 -5.40 14.60 -10.66
C GLY A 98 -3.98 14.13 -10.34
N ASP A 99 -3.27 14.92 -9.54
CA ASP A 99 -1.84 14.75 -9.26
C ASP A 99 -1.48 13.37 -8.68
N THR A 100 -2.38 12.81 -7.86
CA THR A 100 -2.10 11.52 -7.23
C THR A 100 -2.15 10.37 -8.24
N VAL A 101 -3.01 10.49 -9.26
CA VAL A 101 -3.04 9.52 -10.37
C VAL A 101 -1.77 9.63 -11.19
N ASP A 102 -1.35 10.86 -11.48
CA ASP A 102 -0.11 11.11 -12.24
C ASP A 102 1.10 10.56 -11.50
N ALA A 103 1.13 10.68 -10.18
CA ALA A 103 2.21 10.14 -9.36
C ALA A 103 2.35 8.63 -9.52
N VAL A 104 1.24 7.91 -9.47
CA VAL A 104 1.23 6.46 -9.66
C VAL A 104 1.68 6.09 -11.07
N ASN A 105 1.16 6.79 -12.08
CA ASN A 105 1.54 6.54 -13.47
C ASN A 105 3.04 6.76 -13.69
N ALA A 106 3.63 7.73 -13.02
CA ALA A 106 5.08 7.98 -13.12
C ALA A 106 5.89 6.78 -12.59
N ILE A 107 5.44 6.15 -11.52
CA ILE A 107 6.12 4.96 -10.98
C ILE A 107 6.05 3.81 -11.99
N GLN A 108 4.89 3.58 -12.58
CA GLN A 108 4.73 2.56 -13.59
C GLN A 108 5.63 2.81 -14.79
N ASN A 109 5.59 4.03 -15.33
CA ASN A 109 6.27 4.35 -16.59
C ASN A 109 7.78 4.48 -16.43
N ASN A 110 8.26 5.03 -15.30
CA ASN A 110 9.68 5.34 -15.13
C ASN A 110 10.47 4.19 -14.50
N TYR A 111 9.80 3.31 -13.75
CA TYR A 111 10.49 2.27 -12.97
C TYR A 111 10.01 0.85 -13.28
N GLY A 112 9.09 0.70 -14.23
CA GLY A 112 8.66 -0.60 -14.69
C GLY A 112 7.78 -1.39 -13.70
N PHE A 113 7.10 -0.71 -12.80
CA PHE A 113 6.16 -1.37 -11.88
C PHE A 113 4.90 -1.77 -12.62
N GLU A 114 4.40 -2.95 -12.34
CA GLU A 114 3.06 -3.35 -12.73
C GLU A 114 2.06 -2.74 -11.75
N THR A 115 0.94 -2.25 -12.27
CA THR A 115 -0.06 -1.57 -11.46
C THR A 115 -1.30 -2.42 -11.27
N ILE A 116 -1.72 -2.58 -10.03
CA ILE A 116 -3.02 -3.15 -9.68
C ILE A 116 -3.86 -2.04 -9.08
N ILE A 117 -5.04 -1.81 -9.60
CA ILE A 117 -5.93 -0.75 -9.13
C ILE A 117 -7.15 -1.40 -8.49
N THR A 118 -7.46 -0.95 -7.29
CA THR A 118 -8.68 -1.36 -6.58
C THR A 118 -9.29 -0.14 -5.93
N SER A 119 -10.41 -0.31 -5.24
CA SER A 119 -11.09 0.77 -4.55
C SER A 119 -11.49 0.33 -3.15
N THR A 120 -11.99 1.26 -2.35
CA THR A 120 -12.59 0.94 -1.07
C THR A 120 -14.00 0.37 -1.29
N TYR A 121 -14.50 -0.41 -0.33
CA TYR A 121 -15.90 -0.79 -0.35
C TYR A 121 -16.75 0.41 0.05
N GLN A 122 -17.80 0.67 -0.72
CA GLN A 122 -18.72 1.78 -0.49
C GLN A 122 -19.95 1.22 0.24
N VAL A 123 -20.01 1.41 1.54
CA VAL A 123 -21.06 0.85 2.40
C VAL A 123 -21.65 1.95 3.27
N SER A 124 -22.67 1.63 4.06
CA SER A 124 -23.21 2.58 5.02
C SER A 124 -22.16 2.95 6.07
N ARG A 125 -22.35 4.11 6.70
CA ARG A 125 -21.40 4.63 7.69
C ARG A 125 -21.13 3.61 8.81
N ASP A 126 -22.17 2.92 9.27
CA ASP A 126 -22.06 1.97 10.37
C ASP A 126 -21.23 0.75 10.01
N GLN A 127 -21.11 0.43 8.72
CA GLN A 127 -20.39 -0.73 8.25
C GLN A 127 -19.00 -0.41 7.72
N GLN A 128 -18.66 0.88 7.62
CA GLN A 128 -17.44 1.28 6.93
C GLN A 128 -16.17 0.73 7.58
N ASN A 129 -16.09 0.72 8.90
CA ASN A 129 -14.91 0.19 9.59
C ASN A 129 -14.71 -1.30 9.32
N ALA A 130 -15.78 -2.09 9.42
CA ALA A 130 -15.71 -3.52 9.15
C ALA A 130 -15.34 -3.78 7.68
N ALA A 131 -15.92 -3.01 6.76
CA ALA A 131 -15.62 -3.15 5.33
C ALA A 131 -14.17 -2.80 5.03
N ASN A 132 -13.61 -1.78 5.68
CA ASN A 132 -12.21 -1.39 5.51
C ASN A 132 -11.26 -2.51 5.98
N VAL A 133 -11.56 -3.15 7.09
CA VAL A 133 -10.75 -4.27 7.61
C VAL A 133 -10.79 -5.45 6.64
N LEU A 134 -11.99 -5.79 6.15
CA LEU A 134 -12.14 -6.86 5.16
C LEU A 134 -11.40 -6.54 3.87
N LYS A 135 -11.50 -5.31 3.38
CA LYS A 135 -10.80 -4.90 2.17
C LYS A 135 -9.28 -5.00 2.33
N GLY A 136 -8.76 -4.59 3.49
CA GLY A 136 -7.34 -4.72 3.78
C GLY A 136 -6.88 -6.17 3.71
N ARG A 137 -7.65 -7.08 4.29
CA ARG A 137 -7.37 -8.52 4.22
C ARG A 137 -7.43 -9.04 2.79
N HIS A 138 -8.43 -8.62 2.03
CA HIS A 138 -8.58 -9.02 0.63
C HIS A 138 -7.40 -8.56 -0.23
N ILE A 139 -6.84 -7.38 0.06
CA ILE A 139 -5.67 -6.89 -0.65
C ILE A 139 -4.47 -7.82 -0.43
N ILE A 140 -4.23 -8.24 0.81
CA ILE A 140 -3.12 -9.16 1.10
C ILE A 140 -3.38 -10.53 0.47
N ASP A 141 -4.61 -11.04 0.56
CA ASP A 141 -4.98 -12.30 -0.08
C ASP A 141 -4.75 -12.25 -1.60
N LEU A 142 -5.12 -11.13 -2.23
CA LEU A 142 -4.91 -10.95 -3.66
C LEU A 142 -3.41 -11.04 -4.02
N LEU A 143 -2.56 -10.35 -3.26
CA LEU A 143 -1.12 -10.39 -3.52
C LEU A 143 -0.55 -11.80 -3.35
N GLN A 144 -1.04 -12.55 -2.38
CA GLN A 144 -0.63 -13.94 -2.17
C GLN A 144 -1.13 -14.86 -3.28
N ASP A 145 -2.39 -14.71 -3.66
CA ASP A 145 -3.01 -15.55 -4.69
C ASP A 145 -2.39 -15.31 -6.08
N LEU A 146 -1.87 -14.11 -6.33
CA LEU A 146 -1.18 -13.78 -7.58
C LEU A 146 0.32 -14.09 -7.52
N ASP A 147 0.80 -14.71 -6.44
CA ASP A 147 2.22 -15.03 -6.21
C ASP A 147 3.13 -13.80 -6.22
N ILE A 148 2.59 -12.62 -5.96
CA ILE A 148 3.36 -11.39 -5.83
C ILE A 148 4.03 -11.35 -4.46
N LEU A 149 3.31 -11.78 -3.43
CA LEU A 149 3.78 -11.85 -2.06
C LEU A 149 3.66 -13.29 -1.59
N GLN A 150 4.78 -13.92 -1.28
CA GLN A 150 4.75 -15.28 -0.74
C GLN A 150 4.51 -15.25 0.76
N ALA A 151 3.60 -16.09 1.23
CA ALA A 151 3.36 -16.24 2.65
C ALA A 151 4.59 -16.85 3.31
N THR A 152 4.97 -16.31 4.48
CA THR A 152 5.97 -16.97 5.33
C THR A 152 5.30 -18.14 6.02
N GLY A 153 5.82 -19.30 5.80
CA GLY A 153 5.30 -20.51 6.43
C GLY A 153 5.41 -20.51 7.93
#